data_3691cef234dcad9056341972f12d7c6c
#
_entry.id   3691cef234dcad9056341972f12d7c6c
#
_cell.length_a   1.000
_cell.length_b   1.000
_cell.length_c   1.000
_cell.angle_alpha   90.00
_cell.angle_beta   90.00
_cell.angle_gamma   90.00
#
_symmetry.space_group_name_H-M   'P 1'
#
loop_
_entity.id
_entity.type
_entity.pdbx_description
1 polymer ?
#
loop_
_entity_poly.entity_id
_entity_poly.type
_entity_poly.pdbx_seq_one_letter_code
_entity_poly.pdbx_strand_id
1 'polypeptide(L)'
;MLDSRWEQLADILVNYSTSTGPGERVLITMMETDTWPLARAVHSAVIKVGAHPHIEFQSTLLQRDLMQGGDPEQFDSAHELQQKGMQWADVYIGLRGAANPHELNGIKPERITAFRKSLGKVSALRTEKTRWVLVRVPNAAFAQQAGLSTDEMMEFFFDATLLDWQEESKRYDVIREFMQNTEEVRIVGKDTDLSFKTTGRKYLIDDGHINMPGGEIYTAPTDVSAEGYITFEFPAV
;
A
#
# COMPACT_ATOMS: atom_id res chain seq x y z
N MET A 1 12.40 19.27 16.14
CA MET A 1 13.15 18.05 15.71
C MET A 1 12.11 17.12 15.11
N LEU A 2 12.36 16.47 14.00
CA LEU A 2 11.43 15.44 13.50
C LEU A 2 11.46 14.25 14.47
N ASP A 3 10.33 13.57 14.63
CA ASP A 3 10.24 12.35 15.43
C ASP A 3 11.19 11.29 14.85
N SER A 4 12.08 10.75 15.68
CA SER A 4 13.10 9.77 15.26
C SER A 4 12.51 8.44 14.79
N ARG A 5 11.24 8.17 15.08
CA ARG A 5 10.51 6.99 14.61
C ARG A 5 10.34 6.98 13.09
N TRP A 6 10.29 8.15 12.44
CA TRP A 6 10.33 8.23 10.98
C TRP A 6 11.63 7.71 10.37
N GLU A 7 12.76 7.93 11.06
CA GLU A 7 14.06 7.39 10.60
C GLU A 7 14.13 5.86 10.78
N GLN A 8 13.58 5.34 11.87
CA GLN A 8 13.48 3.88 12.11
C GLN A 8 12.60 3.22 11.05
N LEU A 9 11.42 3.78 10.76
CA LEU A 9 10.56 3.25 9.72
C LEU A 9 11.21 3.34 8.33
N ALA A 10 11.88 4.44 8.02
CA ALA A 10 12.61 4.59 6.76
C ALA A 10 13.70 3.53 6.59
N ASP A 11 14.40 3.19 7.69
CA ASP A 11 15.40 2.10 7.69
C ASP A 11 14.77 0.74 7.38
N ILE A 12 13.61 0.44 7.97
CA ILE A 12 12.84 -0.76 7.68
C ILE A 12 12.42 -0.80 6.20
N LEU A 13 11.87 0.30 5.67
CA LEU A 13 11.40 0.36 4.28
C LEU A 13 12.53 0.14 3.26
N VAL A 14 13.71 0.70 3.53
CA VAL A 14 14.87 0.64 2.64
C VAL A 14 15.61 -0.69 2.78
N ASN A 15 15.93 -1.11 4.00
CA ASN A 15 16.81 -2.26 4.22
C ASN A 15 16.05 -3.59 4.29
N TYR A 16 14.85 -3.61 4.87
CA TYR A 16 14.03 -4.81 5.00
C TYR A 16 13.02 -4.92 3.85
N SER A 17 12.05 -3.98 3.77
CA SER A 17 10.91 -4.11 2.84
C SER A 17 11.33 -4.18 1.37
N THR A 18 12.30 -3.37 0.97
CA THR A 18 12.74 -3.32 -0.43
C THR A 18 14.15 -3.83 -0.67
N SER A 19 14.90 -4.14 0.39
CA SER A 19 16.29 -4.60 0.29
C SER A 19 17.13 -3.77 -0.70
N THR A 20 17.00 -2.44 -0.57
CA THR A 20 17.64 -1.48 -1.49
C THR A 20 19.15 -1.51 -1.34
N GLY A 21 19.87 -1.69 -2.45
CA GLY A 21 21.32 -1.75 -2.52
C GLY A 21 21.98 -0.53 -3.17
N PRO A 22 23.31 -0.43 -3.08
CA PRO A 22 24.07 0.65 -3.72
C PRO A 22 23.85 0.74 -5.23
N GLY A 23 23.75 1.95 -5.76
CA GLY A 23 23.58 2.21 -7.19
C GLY A 23 22.17 2.03 -7.73
N GLU A 24 21.23 1.50 -6.94
CA GLU A 24 19.84 1.33 -7.37
C GLU A 24 19.08 2.65 -7.42
N ARG A 25 18.13 2.74 -8.33
CA ARG A 25 17.29 3.91 -8.54
C ARG A 25 15.99 3.73 -7.78
N VAL A 26 15.72 4.61 -6.82
CA VAL A 26 14.56 4.53 -5.93
C VAL A 26 13.59 5.65 -6.25
N LEU A 27 12.41 5.30 -6.74
CA LEU A 27 11.29 6.25 -6.92
C LEU A 27 10.45 6.27 -5.64
N ILE A 28 10.41 7.41 -4.98
CA ILE A 28 9.61 7.68 -3.79
C ILE A 28 8.43 8.54 -4.20
N THR A 29 7.19 8.03 -4.14
CA THR A 29 6.03 8.91 -4.32
C THR A 29 5.56 9.43 -2.99
N MET A 30 5.40 10.74 -2.92
CA MET A 30 4.92 11.49 -1.77
C MET A 30 3.52 12.02 -2.08
N MET A 31 2.49 11.37 -1.56
CA MET A 31 1.11 11.82 -1.74
C MET A 31 0.70 12.70 -0.56
N GLU A 32 0.37 13.94 -0.85
CA GLU A 32 0.09 15.04 0.09
C GLU A 32 1.29 15.44 0.97
N THR A 33 1.22 16.65 1.50
CA THR A 33 2.32 17.22 2.29
C THR A 33 2.51 16.56 3.65
N ASP A 34 1.48 15.91 4.17
CA ASP A 34 1.53 15.21 5.45
C ASP A 34 2.49 14.01 5.43
N THR A 35 2.81 13.48 4.24
CA THR A 35 3.77 12.39 4.10
C THR A 35 5.23 12.85 4.09
N TRP A 36 5.48 14.17 4.08
CA TRP A 36 6.82 14.76 4.01
C TRP A 36 7.80 14.25 5.08
N PRO A 37 7.42 14.10 6.37
CA PRO A 37 8.37 13.63 7.39
C PRO A 37 8.98 12.27 7.01
N LEU A 38 8.16 11.31 6.59
CA LEU A 38 8.61 9.99 6.15
C LEU A 38 9.34 10.05 4.80
N ALA A 39 8.86 10.85 3.84
CA ALA A 39 9.51 11.01 2.54
C ALA A 39 10.96 11.51 2.68
N ARG A 40 11.18 12.49 3.57
CA ARG A 40 12.51 12.99 3.88
C ARG A 40 13.39 11.94 4.56
N ALA A 41 12.85 11.17 5.49
CA ALA A 41 13.58 10.11 6.18
C ALA A 41 13.98 9.01 5.21
N VAL A 42 13.06 8.53 4.35
CA VAL A 42 13.33 7.54 3.31
C VAL A 42 14.39 8.04 2.32
N HIS A 43 14.27 9.27 1.84
CA HIS A 43 15.28 9.87 0.96
C HIS A 43 16.68 9.83 1.58
N SER A 44 16.80 10.18 2.87
CA SER A 44 18.07 10.13 3.59
C SER A 44 18.58 8.70 3.78
N ALA A 45 17.70 7.74 4.07
CA ALA A 45 18.07 6.33 4.21
C ALA A 45 18.57 5.73 2.88
N VAL A 46 17.90 6.07 1.76
CA VAL A 46 18.33 5.65 0.41
C VAL A 46 19.73 6.17 0.07
N ILE A 47 20.04 7.44 0.41
CA ILE A 47 21.40 7.97 0.22
C ILE A 47 22.42 7.23 1.08
N LYS A 48 22.09 6.90 2.33
CA LYS A 48 22.99 6.18 3.25
C LYS A 48 23.41 4.80 2.71
N VAL A 49 22.54 4.10 2.02
CA VAL A 49 22.85 2.81 1.38
C VAL A 49 23.55 2.94 0.02
N GLY A 50 23.80 4.18 -0.43
CA GLY A 50 24.48 4.45 -1.71
C GLY A 50 23.59 4.31 -2.94
N ALA A 51 22.27 4.33 -2.78
CA ALA A 51 21.28 4.32 -3.85
C ALA A 51 20.89 5.75 -4.29
N HIS A 52 20.13 5.87 -5.37
CA HIS A 52 19.78 7.13 -6.01
C HIS A 52 18.29 7.47 -5.81
N PRO A 53 17.92 8.29 -4.81
CA PRO A 53 16.53 8.64 -4.55
C PRO A 53 15.99 9.69 -5.52
N HIS A 54 14.74 9.53 -5.92
CA HIS A 54 13.95 10.57 -6.58
C HIS A 54 12.58 10.66 -5.91
N ILE A 55 12.16 11.88 -5.52
CA ILE A 55 10.83 12.11 -4.94
C ILE A 55 9.91 12.70 -6.01
N GLU A 56 8.75 12.07 -6.20
CA GLU A 56 7.62 12.59 -6.98
C GLU A 56 6.49 13.00 -6.03
N PHE A 57 6.09 14.26 -6.09
CA PHE A 57 4.94 14.77 -5.33
C PHE A 57 3.63 14.50 -6.07
N GLN A 58 2.62 14.01 -5.35
CA GLN A 58 1.26 13.82 -5.83
C GLN A 58 0.26 14.44 -4.86
N SER A 59 -0.89 14.88 -5.37
CA SER A 59 -1.99 15.41 -4.57
C SER A 59 -3.33 14.95 -5.10
N THR A 60 -4.21 14.56 -4.20
CA THR A 60 -5.60 14.18 -4.53
C THR A 60 -6.40 15.35 -5.08
N LEU A 61 -6.11 16.58 -4.64
CA LEU A 61 -6.71 17.80 -5.19
C LEU A 61 -6.35 18.00 -6.65
N LEU A 62 -5.07 17.87 -7.03
CA LEU A 62 -4.64 17.97 -8.43
C LEU A 62 -5.22 16.84 -9.28
N GLN A 63 -5.33 15.64 -8.74
CA GLN A 63 -6.00 14.53 -9.41
C GLN A 63 -7.50 14.82 -9.60
N ARG A 64 -8.16 15.40 -8.58
CA ARG A 64 -9.56 15.85 -8.69
C ARG A 64 -9.75 16.86 -9.79
N ASP A 65 -8.90 17.91 -9.83
CA ASP A 65 -8.99 18.95 -10.86
C ASP A 65 -8.83 18.36 -12.26
N LEU A 66 -7.88 17.44 -12.42
CA LEU A 66 -7.68 16.72 -13.68
C LEU A 66 -8.89 15.86 -14.03
N MET A 67 -9.45 15.11 -13.09
CA MET A 67 -10.65 14.31 -13.31
C MET A 67 -11.87 15.19 -13.60
N GLN A 68 -11.98 16.38 -13.04
CA GLN A 68 -13.14 17.26 -13.20
C GLN A 68 -13.08 18.04 -14.53
N GLY A 69 -11.92 18.60 -14.88
CA GLY A 69 -11.72 19.50 -16.03
C GLY A 69 -11.06 18.86 -17.23
N GLY A 70 -10.24 17.84 -17.05
CA GLY A 70 -9.46 17.19 -18.09
C GLY A 70 -10.26 16.22 -18.96
N ASP A 71 -9.61 15.63 -19.94
CA ASP A 71 -10.15 14.58 -20.81
C ASP A 71 -9.26 13.29 -20.74
N PRO A 72 -9.69 12.16 -21.35
CA PRO A 72 -8.93 10.92 -21.30
C PRO A 72 -7.50 11.01 -21.88
N GLU A 73 -7.25 11.87 -22.86
CA GLU A 73 -5.91 12.09 -23.42
C GLU A 73 -5.01 12.80 -22.40
N GLN A 74 -5.55 13.77 -21.67
CA GLN A 74 -4.83 14.43 -20.56
C GLN A 74 -4.57 13.47 -19.40
N PHE A 75 -5.47 12.51 -19.11
CA PHE A 75 -5.22 11.47 -18.11
C PHE A 75 -4.05 10.57 -18.53
N ASP A 76 -4.03 10.13 -19.80
CA ASP A 76 -2.94 9.30 -20.32
C ASP A 76 -1.61 10.06 -20.35
N SER A 77 -1.61 11.33 -20.74
CA SER A 77 -0.43 12.19 -20.74
C SER A 77 0.13 12.40 -19.33
N ALA A 78 -0.73 12.66 -18.33
CA ALA A 78 -0.30 12.81 -16.94
C ALA A 78 0.37 11.54 -16.40
N HIS A 79 -0.14 10.36 -16.77
CA HIS A 79 0.42 9.09 -16.32
C HIS A 79 1.60 8.59 -17.16
N GLU A 80 1.86 9.16 -18.34
CA GLU A 80 3.02 8.80 -19.17
C GLU A 80 4.35 9.08 -18.45
N LEU A 81 4.46 10.21 -17.77
CA LEU A 81 5.65 10.54 -16.99
C LEU A 81 5.83 9.58 -15.82
N GLN A 82 4.75 9.24 -15.15
CA GLN A 82 4.77 8.25 -14.05
C GLN A 82 5.18 6.87 -14.55
N GLN A 83 4.70 6.44 -15.73
CA GLN A 83 5.13 5.19 -16.35
C GLN A 83 6.65 5.20 -16.63
N LYS A 84 7.19 6.30 -17.15
CA LYS A 84 8.64 6.46 -17.37
C LYS A 84 9.41 6.42 -16.04
N GLY A 85 8.87 7.01 -14.99
CA GLY A 85 9.42 6.92 -13.64
C GLY A 85 9.50 5.48 -13.13
N MET A 86 8.42 4.69 -13.30
CA MET A 86 8.40 3.27 -12.94
C MET A 86 9.37 2.43 -13.80
N GLN A 87 9.51 2.73 -15.08
CA GLN A 87 10.49 2.06 -15.95
C GLN A 87 11.93 2.40 -15.59
N TRP A 88 12.17 3.59 -15.08
CA TRP A 88 13.49 4.03 -14.61
C TRP A 88 13.87 3.42 -13.27
N ALA A 89 12.90 3.20 -12.38
CA ALA A 89 13.13 2.75 -11.01
C ALA A 89 13.45 1.25 -10.92
N ASP A 90 14.39 0.89 -10.06
CA ASP A 90 14.63 -0.47 -9.62
C ASP A 90 13.80 -0.79 -8.37
N VAL A 91 13.54 0.26 -7.57
CA VAL A 91 12.75 0.21 -6.31
C VAL A 91 11.69 1.32 -6.30
N TYR A 92 10.51 0.98 -5.80
CA TYR A 92 9.42 1.93 -5.59
C TYR A 92 8.96 1.95 -4.13
N ILE A 93 8.92 3.13 -3.52
CA ILE A 93 8.40 3.35 -2.17
C ILE A 93 7.24 4.34 -2.25
N GLY A 94 6.02 3.86 -2.08
CA GLY A 94 4.81 4.64 -2.20
C GLY A 94 4.27 5.12 -0.85
N LEU A 95 4.41 6.41 -0.56
CA LEU A 95 3.90 7.04 0.66
C LEU A 95 2.52 7.63 0.37
N ARG A 96 1.48 6.97 0.85
CA ARG A 96 0.09 7.34 0.62
C ARG A 96 -0.44 8.20 1.75
N GLY A 97 -0.97 9.35 1.40
CA GLY A 97 -1.70 10.25 2.27
C GLY A 97 -3.03 10.64 1.63
N ALA A 98 -3.91 11.26 2.40
CA ALA A 98 -5.11 11.91 1.90
C ALA A 98 -5.48 13.01 2.87
N ALA A 99 -5.42 14.26 2.44
CA ALA A 99 -5.85 15.40 3.25
C ALA A 99 -7.36 15.35 3.53
N ASN A 100 -8.13 14.81 2.57
CA ASN A 100 -9.55 14.55 2.70
C ASN A 100 -9.88 13.20 2.01
N PRO A 101 -10.26 12.16 2.76
CA PRO A 101 -10.62 10.86 2.18
C PRO A 101 -11.82 10.90 1.22
N HIS A 102 -12.64 11.95 1.31
CA HIS A 102 -13.83 12.18 0.46
C HIS A 102 -13.57 13.14 -0.70
N GLU A 103 -12.31 13.45 -1.02
CA GLU A 103 -11.96 14.47 -2.01
C GLU A 103 -12.55 14.22 -3.40
N LEU A 104 -12.74 12.97 -3.77
CA LEU A 104 -13.30 12.61 -5.08
C LEU A 104 -14.83 12.57 -5.10
N ASN A 105 -15.52 12.90 -3.99
CA ASN A 105 -16.97 12.96 -3.97
C ASN A 105 -17.47 14.02 -4.97
N GLY A 106 -18.55 13.67 -5.70
CA GLY A 106 -19.15 14.53 -6.73
C GLY A 106 -18.46 14.47 -8.09
N ILE A 107 -17.35 13.74 -8.24
CA ILE A 107 -16.80 13.42 -9.57
C ILE A 107 -17.65 12.30 -10.19
N LYS A 108 -17.98 12.43 -11.47
CA LYS A 108 -18.75 11.41 -12.20
C LYS A 108 -18.00 10.07 -12.22
N PRO A 109 -18.67 8.94 -11.91
CA PRO A 109 -18.03 7.62 -11.85
C PRO A 109 -17.25 7.24 -13.12
N GLU A 110 -17.75 7.63 -14.30
CA GLU A 110 -17.12 7.33 -15.58
C GLU A 110 -15.75 8.00 -15.71
N ARG A 111 -15.59 9.18 -15.13
CA ARG A 111 -14.33 9.93 -15.13
C ARG A 111 -13.32 9.31 -14.18
N ILE A 112 -13.77 8.92 -12.99
CA ILE A 112 -12.94 8.16 -12.03
C ILE A 112 -12.46 6.86 -12.67
N THR A 113 -13.35 6.16 -13.37
CA THR A 113 -13.03 4.89 -14.05
C THR A 113 -12.01 5.10 -15.16
N ALA A 114 -12.19 6.14 -16.00
CA ALA A 114 -11.24 6.47 -17.07
C ALA A 114 -9.85 6.83 -16.50
N PHE A 115 -9.79 7.66 -15.46
CA PHE A 115 -8.55 8.01 -14.77
C PHE A 115 -7.86 6.78 -14.16
N ARG A 116 -8.60 5.94 -13.45
CA ARG A 116 -8.09 4.71 -12.85
C ARG A 116 -7.58 3.71 -13.89
N LYS A 117 -8.24 3.63 -15.06
CA LYS A 117 -7.78 2.80 -16.17
C LYS A 117 -6.42 3.24 -16.69
N SER A 118 -6.19 4.55 -16.84
CA SER A 118 -4.91 5.11 -17.21
C SER A 118 -3.85 4.86 -16.12
N LEU A 119 -4.17 5.12 -14.85
CA LEU A 119 -3.29 4.86 -13.70
C LEU A 119 -2.95 3.36 -13.56
N GLY A 120 -3.83 2.47 -13.99
CA GLY A 120 -3.60 1.02 -13.98
C GLY A 120 -2.34 0.60 -14.75
N LYS A 121 -1.96 1.33 -15.81
CA LYS A 121 -0.72 1.10 -16.57
C LYS A 121 0.52 1.35 -15.69
N VAL A 122 0.49 2.37 -14.83
CA VAL A 122 1.57 2.67 -13.87
C VAL A 122 1.66 1.58 -12.81
N SER A 123 0.51 1.14 -12.28
CA SER A 123 0.44 0.09 -11.27
C SER A 123 0.94 -1.26 -11.78
N ALA A 124 0.67 -1.61 -13.05
CA ALA A 124 1.21 -2.81 -13.68
C ALA A 124 2.74 -2.77 -13.74
N LEU A 125 3.31 -1.67 -14.19
CA LEU A 125 4.77 -1.48 -14.25
C LEU A 125 5.41 -1.59 -12.86
N ARG A 126 4.78 -1.03 -11.82
CA ARG A 126 5.27 -1.17 -10.45
C ARG A 126 5.41 -2.63 -10.06
N THR A 127 4.36 -3.43 -10.25
CA THR A 127 4.36 -4.85 -9.84
C THR A 127 5.26 -5.73 -10.70
N GLU A 128 5.45 -5.37 -11.96
CA GLU A 128 6.25 -6.17 -12.91
C GLU A 128 7.74 -5.83 -12.90
N LYS A 129 8.10 -4.57 -12.59
CA LYS A 129 9.44 -4.04 -12.84
C LYS A 129 10.20 -3.64 -11.59
N THR A 130 9.52 -3.36 -10.47
CA THR A 130 10.18 -2.85 -9.27
C THR A 130 9.99 -3.79 -8.08
N ARG A 131 10.94 -3.80 -7.15
CA ARG A 131 10.65 -4.15 -5.75
C ARG A 131 9.92 -2.96 -5.16
N TRP A 132 8.83 -3.20 -4.44
CA TRP A 132 8.01 -2.08 -4.01
C TRP A 132 7.38 -2.30 -2.64
N VAL A 133 7.16 -1.20 -1.93
CA VAL A 133 6.38 -1.17 -0.68
C VAL A 133 5.47 0.04 -0.67
N LEU A 134 4.28 -0.13 -0.09
CA LEU A 134 3.30 0.94 0.11
C LEU A 134 3.10 1.19 1.60
N VAL A 135 3.06 2.45 1.98
CA VAL A 135 2.81 2.89 3.36
C VAL A 135 1.68 3.91 3.35
N ARG A 136 0.65 3.67 4.15
CA ARG A 136 -0.37 4.70 4.42
C ARG A 136 0.07 5.52 5.62
N VAL A 137 0.55 6.72 5.35
CA VAL A 137 1.05 7.64 6.39
C VAL A 137 -0.14 8.29 7.11
N PRO A 138 -0.24 8.17 8.44
CA PRO A 138 -1.35 8.74 9.20
C PRO A 138 -1.31 10.27 9.21
N ASN A 139 -2.49 10.86 9.31
CA ASN A 139 -2.69 12.30 9.43
C ASN A 139 -3.98 12.59 10.23
N ALA A 140 -4.30 13.86 10.42
CA ALA A 140 -5.48 14.29 11.16
C ALA A 140 -6.80 13.76 10.55
N ALA A 141 -6.89 13.63 9.23
CA ALA A 141 -8.10 13.12 8.57
C ALA A 141 -8.31 11.63 8.89
N PHE A 142 -7.26 10.82 8.87
CA PHE A 142 -7.34 9.41 9.26
C PHE A 142 -7.62 9.22 10.75
N ALA A 143 -7.03 10.06 11.63
CA ALA A 143 -7.33 10.07 13.06
C ALA A 143 -8.82 10.36 13.30
N GLN A 144 -9.36 11.38 12.63
CA GLN A 144 -10.78 11.72 12.72
C GLN A 144 -11.69 10.58 12.25
N GLN A 145 -11.38 9.91 11.14
CA GLN A 145 -12.15 8.75 10.66
C GLN A 145 -12.13 7.59 11.67
N ALA A 146 -11.02 7.39 12.34
CA ALA A 146 -10.86 6.34 13.35
C ALA A 146 -11.44 6.72 14.73
N GLY A 147 -11.89 7.97 14.92
CA GLY A 147 -12.34 8.48 16.22
C GLY A 147 -11.22 8.64 17.24
N LEU A 148 -9.99 8.84 16.78
CA LEU A 148 -8.79 8.99 17.59
C LEU A 148 -8.26 10.43 17.54
N SER A 149 -7.49 10.84 18.54
CA SER A 149 -6.63 12.02 18.42
C SER A 149 -5.49 11.76 17.43
N THR A 150 -4.86 12.82 16.94
CA THR A 150 -3.70 12.67 16.05
C THR A 150 -2.55 11.93 16.71
N ASP A 151 -2.30 12.18 18.00
CA ASP A 151 -1.23 11.51 18.74
C ASP A 151 -1.52 10.03 18.93
N GLU A 152 -2.75 9.65 19.31
CA GLU A 152 -3.16 8.23 19.42
C GLU A 152 -3.02 7.50 18.08
N MET A 153 -3.40 8.13 16.97
CA MET A 153 -3.22 7.56 15.63
C MET A 153 -1.75 7.36 15.29
N MET A 154 -0.89 8.30 15.67
CA MET A 154 0.56 8.20 15.44
C MET A 154 1.19 7.09 16.28
N GLU A 155 0.81 6.95 17.56
CA GLU A 155 1.27 5.84 18.41
C GLU A 155 0.83 4.51 17.82
N PHE A 156 -0.45 4.35 17.50
CA PHE A 156 -0.99 3.14 16.87
C PHE A 156 -0.24 2.76 15.58
N PHE A 157 0.08 3.74 14.75
CA PHE A 157 0.81 3.52 13.50
C PHE A 157 2.24 3.05 13.76
N PHE A 158 2.97 3.70 14.66
CA PHE A 158 4.34 3.31 14.96
C PHE A 158 4.41 1.98 15.69
N ASP A 159 3.48 1.68 16.59
CA ASP A 159 3.38 0.37 17.25
C ASP A 159 3.18 -0.75 16.22
N ALA A 160 2.40 -0.50 15.16
CA ALA A 160 2.15 -1.47 14.11
C ALA A 160 3.29 -1.59 13.09
N THR A 161 4.09 -0.54 12.88
CA THR A 161 5.11 -0.52 11.81
C THR A 161 6.54 -0.77 12.30
N LEU A 162 6.84 -0.46 13.58
CA LEU A 162 8.18 -0.60 14.15
C LEU A 162 8.37 -1.95 14.87
N LEU A 163 7.86 -3.02 14.27
CA LEU A 163 8.05 -4.39 14.76
C LEU A 163 9.37 -4.98 14.26
N ASP A 164 9.82 -6.06 14.88
CA ASP A 164 10.86 -6.93 14.30
C ASP A 164 10.26 -7.79 13.19
N TRP A 165 10.23 -7.21 11.98
CA TRP A 165 9.63 -7.85 10.83
C TRP A 165 10.30 -9.17 10.42
N GLN A 166 11.57 -9.39 10.78
CA GLN A 166 12.24 -10.68 10.54
C GLN A 166 11.67 -11.77 11.44
N GLU A 167 11.37 -11.44 12.69
CA GLU A 167 10.74 -12.38 13.62
C GLU A 167 9.24 -12.57 13.29
N GLU A 168 8.54 -11.51 12.91
CA GLU A 168 7.14 -11.64 12.48
C GLU A 168 7.00 -12.49 11.21
N SER A 169 7.88 -12.32 10.23
CA SER A 169 7.90 -13.16 9.01
C SER A 169 8.00 -14.65 9.33
N LYS A 170 8.87 -15.03 10.29
CA LYS A 170 8.98 -16.43 10.75
C LYS A 170 7.68 -16.95 11.38
N ARG A 171 6.99 -16.10 12.16
CA ARG A 171 5.69 -16.47 12.76
C ARG A 171 4.63 -16.69 11.68
N TYR A 172 4.58 -15.81 10.68
CA TYR A 172 3.64 -15.95 9.56
C TYR A 172 3.95 -17.18 8.71
N ASP A 173 5.22 -17.54 8.52
CA ASP A 173 5.61 -18.76 7.81
C ASP A 173 5.05 -20.02 8.47
N VAL A 174 5.10 -20.13 9.78
CA VAL A 174 4.52 -21.28 10.52
C VAL A 174 3.01 -21.41 10.24
N ILE A 175 2.29 -20.28 10.28
CA ILE A 175 0.85 -20.26 10.01
C ILE A 175 0.57 -20.57 8.53
N ARG A 176 1.35 -19.98 7.63
CA ARG A 176 1.23 -20.24 6.18
C ARG A 176 1.46 -21.71 5.85
N GLU A 177 2.45 -22.37 6.45
CA GLU A 177 2.69 -23.79 6.26
C GLU A 177 1.52 -24.64 6.73
N PHE A 178 0.91 -24.32 7.86
CA PHE A 178 -0.30 -24.97 8.31
C PHE A 178 -1.45 -24.77 7.31
N MET A 179 -1.68 -23.54 6.86
CA MET A 179 -2.74 -23.20 5.90
C MET A 179 -2.49 -23.81 4.51
N GLN A 180 -1.22 -23.92 4.07
CA GLN A 180 -0.87 -24.49 2.76
C GLN A 180 -1.29 -25.95 2.60
N ASN A 181 -1.43 -26.69 3.69
CA ASN A 181 -1.91 -28.07 3.71
C ASN A 181 -3.44 -28.18 3.86
N THR A 182 -4.14 -27.04 3.86
CA THR A 182 -5.61 -26.99 3.97
C THR A 182 -6.24 -27.03 2.58
N GLU A 183 -7.18 -27.92 2.37
CA GLU A 183 -7.90 -28.06 1.09
C GLU A 183 -9.26 -27.36 1.11
N GLU A 184 -9.86 -27.21 2.29
CA GLU A 184 -11.17 -26.59 2.48
C GLU A 184 -11.14 -25.66 3.70
N VAL A 185 -11.78 -24.51 3.54
CA VAL A 185 -11.94 -23.49 4.59
C VAL A 185 -13.44 -23.28 4.82
N ARG A 186 -13.88 -23.33 6.07
CA ARG A 186 -15.23 -22.94 6.48
C ARG A 186 -15.16 -21.78 7.47
N ILE A 187 -15.89 -20.73 7.18
CA ILE A 187 -16.02 -19.54 8.04
C ILE A 187 -17.40 -19.56 8.68
N VAL A 188 -17.45 -19.64 10.00
CA VAL A 188 -18.70 -19.65 10.77
C VAL A 188 -18.70 -18.46 11.72
N GLY A 189 -19.76 -17.67 11.69
CA GLY A 189 -19.95 -16.50 12.54
C GLY A 189 -21.42 -16.13 12.67
N LYS A 190 -21.70 -14.97 13.25
CA LYS A 190 -23.07 -14.45 13.30
C LYS A 190 -23.57 -14.24 11.86
N ASP A 191 -24.70 -14.85 11.54
CA ASP A 191 -25.32 -14.79 10.20
C ASP A 191 -24.29 -15.04 9.07
N THR A 192 -23.35 -15.97 9.31
CA THR A 192 -22.29 -16.33 8.37
C THR A 192 -22.01 -17.82 8.46
N ASP A 193 -22.10 -18.50 7.32
CA ASP A 193 -21.65 -19.89 7.12
C ASP A 193 -21.22 -20.01 5.65
N LEU A 194 -19.90 -19.91 5.42
CA LEU A 194 -19.31 -19.91 4.09
C LEU A 194 -18.22 -20.96 4.03
N SER A 195 -18.29 -21.86 3.06
CA SER A 195 -17.24 -22.83 2.76
C SER A 195 -16.67 -22.61 1.36
N PHE A 196 -15.38 -22.83 1.21
CA PHE A 196 -14.72 -22.80 -0.10
C PHE A 196 -13.46 -23.67 -0.08
N LYS A 197 -13.02 -24.09 -1.27
CA LYS A 197 -11.79 -24.87 -1.43
C LYS A 197 -10.61 -24.00 -1.80
N THR A 198 -9.43 -24.39 -1.33
CA THR A 198 -8.15 -23.79 -1.64
C THR A 198 -7.16 -24.77 -2.26
N THR A 199 -7.64 -25.94 -2.67
CA THR A 199 -6.82 -27.00 -3.27
C THR A 199 -5.97 -26.47 -4.44
N GLY A 200 -4.65 -26.68 -4.37
CA GLY A 200 -3.71 -26.23 -5.39
C GLY A 200 -3.40 -24.73 -5.39
N ARG A 201 -4.01 -23.95 -4.50
CA ARG A 201 -3.68 -22.51 -4.33
C ARG A 201 -2.47 -22.35 -3.42
N LYS A 202 -1.69 -21.30 -3.69
CA LYS A 202 -0.59 -20.90 -2.82
C LYS A 202 -1.09 -19.88 -1.80
N TYR A 203 -0.69 -20.05 -0.55
CA TYR A 203 -0.84 -19.03 0.47
C TYR A 203 0.38 -18.13 0.44
N LEU A 204 0.14 -16.84 0.34
CA LEU A 204 1.13 -15.77 0.29
C LEU A 204 1.17 -15.03 1.63
N ILE A 205 2.29 -14.43 1.93
CA ILE A 205 2.48 -13.59 3.12
C ILE A 205 2.76 -12.16 2.67
N ASP A 206 2.12 -11.20 3.32
CA ASP A 206 2.56 -9.81 3.35
C ASP A 206 3.14 -9.53 4.75
N ASP A 207 4.43 -9.60 4.84
CA ASP A 207 5.22 -9.42 6.06
C ASP A 207 5.98 -8.08 6.06
N GLY A 208 5.46 -7.08 5.36
CA GLY A 208 6.07 -5.76 5.22
C GLY A 208 6.89 -5.59 3.94
N HIS A 209 6.91 -6.59 3.04
CA HIS A 209 7.55 -6.49 1.73
C HIS A 209 6.62 -5.92 0.64
N ILE A 210 5.32 -5.83 0.89
CA ILE A 210 4.32 -5.27 -0.04
C ILE A 210 3.64 -4.05 0.57
N ASN A 211 3.03 -4.23 1.74
CA ASN A 211 2.44 -3.14 2.50
C ASN A 211 3.14 -2.99 3.85
N MET A 212 3.23 -1.75 4.35
CA MET A 212 3.75 -1.47 5.67
C MET A 212 2.69 -0.66 6.46
N PRO A 213 2.17 -1.19 7.58
CA PRO A 213 2.45 -2.53 8.11
C PRO A 213 1.94 -3.63 7.20
N GLY A 214 2.57 -4.81 7.25
CA GLY A 214 2.09 -6.08 6.73
C GLY A 214 1.27 -6.83 7.79
N GLY A 215 1.28 -8.17 7.73
CA GLY A 215 0.62 -9.03 8.71
C GLY A 215 -0.55 -9.81 8.13
N GLU A 216 -0.51 -10.10 6.85
CA GLU A 216 -1.54 -10.85 6.15
C GLU A 216 -0.99 -12.17 5.62
N ILE A 217 -1.80 -13.24 5.78
CA ILE A 217 -1.63 -14.48 5.04
C ILE A 217 -2.88 -14.64 4.19
N TYR A 218 -2.71 -14.69 2.89
CA TYR A 218 -3.83 -14.65 1.96
C TYR A 218 -3.70 -15.65 0.83
N THR A 219 -4.86 -16.04 0.30
CA THR A 219 -4.99 -16.87 -0.91
C THR A 219 -6.32 -16.53 -1.59
N ALA A 220 -6.54 -17.13 -2.75
CA ALA A 220 -7.84 -17.08 -3.43
C ALA A 220 -8.52 -18.44 -3.37
N PRO A 221 -9.85 -18.52 -3.24
CA PRO A 221 -10.58 -19.79 -3.41
C PRO A 221 -10.38 -20.34 -4.82
N THR A 222 -10.56 -21.66 -4.98
CA THR A 222 -10.68 -22.25 -6.32
C THR A 222 -11.99 -21.80 -6.96
N ASP A 223 -11.97 -21.65 -8.27
CA ASP A 223 -13.12 -21.13 -9.01
C ASP A 223 -14.36 -21.99 -8.76
N VAL A 224 -15.51 -21.32 -8.60
CA VAL A 224 -16.83 -21.90 -8.33
C VAL A 224 -16.92 -22.88 -7.14
N SER A 225 -16.00 -22.78 -6.18
CA SER A 225 -16.00 -23.66 -5.00
C SER A 225 -16.67 -23.04 -3.77
N ALA A 226 -17.01 -21.76 -3.80
CA ALA A 226 -17.60 -21.08 -2.67
C ALA A 226 -19.11 -21.38 -2.57
N GLU A 227 -19.53 -21.85 -1.38
CA GLU A 227 -20.93 -22.19 -1.06
C GLU A 227 -21.28 -21.59 0.30
N GLY A 228 -22.47 -21.00 0.42
CA GLY A 228 -22.94 -20.41 1.65
C GLY A 228 -23.15 -18.91 1.56
N TYR A 229 -23.05 -18.23 2.70
CA TYR A 229 -23.27 -16.80 2.84
C TYR A 229 -22.36 -16.19 3.89
N ILE A 230 -22.05 -14.92 3.70
CA ILE A 230 -21.30 -14.09 4.65
C ILE A 230 -22.03 -12.78 4.87
N THR A 231 -22.18 -12.36 6.12
CA THR A 231 -22.78 -11.10 6.49
C THR A 231 -21.70 -10.13 6.94
N PHE A 232 -21.67 -8.95 6.33
CA PHE A 232 -20.81 -7.85 6.75
C PHE A 232 -21.64 -6.89 7.59
N GLU A 233 -21.24 -6.65 8.84
CA GLU A 233 -21.92 -5.70 9.74
C GLU A 233 -21.64 -4.24 9.36
N PHE A 234 -20.54 -4.00 8.63
CA PHE A 234 -20.17 -2.68 8.12
C PHE A 234 -20.10 -2.71 6.59
N PRO A 235 -20.54 -1.63 5.93
CA PRO A 235 -20.41 -1.56 4.49
C PRO A 235 -18.94 -1.59 4.06
N ALA A 236 -18.64 -2.35 3.00
CA ALA A 236 -17.35 -2.25 2.33
C ALA A 236 -17.25 -0.88 1.65
N VAL A 237 -16.18 -0.14 1.88
CA VAL A 237 -15.97 1.23 1.39
C VAL A 237 -14.91 1.21 0.28
#